data_e5d8239f0d133702c7e0c1a85b9fef03
#
_entry.id   e5d8239f0d133702c7e0c1a85b9fef03
#
_cell.length_a   1.000
_cell.length_b   1.000
_cell.length_c   1.000
_cell.angle_alpha   90.00
_cell.angle_beta   90.00
_cell.angle_gamma   90.00
#
_symmetry.space_group_name_H-M   'P 1'
#
loop_
_entity.id
_entity.type
_entity.pdbx_description
1 polymer ?
#
loop_
_entity_poly.entity_id
_entity_poly.type
_entity_poly.pdbx_seq_one_letter_code
_entity_poly.pdbx_strand_id
1 'polypeptide(L)'
;MRNVDFRMELKRAECPVKVAEIVEKTIKAVYPHYYPSGAVQFFLDLHNKRRIREALAREDIYFAVVQGEIVGTGSIRGNEICRLFILPEYQAKGYGNRLMDFLEDMVFRKYHAVHIDASFPAESMYLKRGYRIKTYEKIETGGGDYLCYHTMEKAADGKG
;
A
#
# COMPACT_ATOMS: atom_id res chain seq x y z
N MET A 1 13.04 -30.18 -1.92
CA MET A 1 11.91 -29.26 -1.71
C MET A 1 11.55 -28.58 -3.00
N ARG A 2 10.32 -28.73 -3.41
CA ARG A 2 9.83 -28.04 -4.61
C ARG A 2 9.50 -26.61 -4.25
N ASN A 3 10.13 -25.63 -4.92
CA ASN A 3 9.65 -24.28 -4.93
C ASN A 3 8.31 -24.25 -5.65
N VAL A 4 7.25 -24.16 -4.89
CA VAL A 4 5.94 -23.96 -5.47
C VAL A 4 5.87 -22.48 -5.84
N ASP A 5 6.00 -22.19 -7.12
CA ASP A 5 5.87 -20.81 -7.62
C ASP A 5 4.39 -20.48 -7.66
N PHE A 6 3.93 -19.80 -6.61
CA PHE A 6 2.56 -19.32 -6.55
C PHE A 6 2.47 -18.01 -7.35
N ARG A 7 1.93 -18.08 -8.53
CA ARG A 7 1.71 -16.91 -9.36
C ARG A 7 0.72 -15.98 -8.70
N MET A 8 1.09 -14.71 -8.65
CA MET A 8 0.18 -13.64 -8.27
C MET A 8 -0.53 -13.11 -9.49
N GLU A 9 -1.84 -12.92 -9.39
CA GLU A 9 -2.65 -12.25 -10.39
C GLU A 9 -3.21 -10.97 -9.78
N LEU A 10 -3.34 -9.93 -10.60
CA LEU A 10 -4.06 -8.72 -10.23
C LEU A 10 -5.47 -8.78 -10.76
N LYS A 11 -6.44 -8.49 -9.90
CA LYS A 11 -7.83 -8.30 -10.31
C LYS A 11 -8.27 -6.89 -9.94
N ARG A 12 -8.92 -6.21 -10.86
CA ARG A 12 -9.43 -4.87 -10.59
C ARG A 12 -10.58 -4.95 -9.57
N ALA A 13 -10.51 -4.11 -8.54
CA ALA A 13 -11.56 -4.02 -7.54
C ALA A 13 -12.66 -3.09 -8.05
N GLU A 14 -13.89 -3.57 -8.04
CA GLU A 14 -15.07 -2.81 -8.47
C GLU A 14 -15.99 -2.44 -7.30
N CYS A 15 -15.80 -3.11 -6.17
CA CYS A 15 -16.64 -2.94 -4.97
C CYS A 15 -15.77 -2.54 -3.77
N PRO A 16 -16.19 -1.53 -2.98
CA PRO A 16 -15.37 -1.06 -1.87
C PRO A 16 -15.35 -1.99 -0.66
N VAL A 17 -16.33 -2.88 -0.51
CA VAL A 17 -16.50 -3.69 0.70
C VAL A 17 -15.29 -4.55 1.00
N LYS A 18 -14.84 -5.34 0.03
CA LYS A 18 -13.70 -6.25 0.24
C LYS A 18 -12.38 -5.50 0.41
N VAL A 19 -12.20 -4.39 -0.29
CA VAL A 19 -11.02 -3.53 -0.10
C VAL A 19 -11.00 -2.99 1.33
N ALA A 20 -12.14 -2.48 1.82
CA ALA A 20 -12.26 -1.94 3.17
C ALA A 20 -11.98 -3.01 4.23
N GLU A 21 -12.45 -4.24 4.05
CA GLU A 21 -12.17 -5.35 4.96
C GLU A 21 -10.68 -5.65 5.07
N ILE A 22 -9.99 -5.72 3.94
CA ILE A 22 -8.54 -5.99 3.91
C ILE A 22 -7.77 -4.88 4.62
N VAL A 23 -8.08 -3.64 4.30
CA VAL A 23 -7.40 -2.47 4.86
C VAL A 23 -7.64 -2.38 6.37
N GLU A 24 -8.87 -2.48 6.80
CA GLU A 24 -9.24 -2.40 8.22
C GLU A 24 -8.56 -3.52 9.04
N LYS A 25 -8.64 -4.75 8.57
CA LYS A 25 -8.04 -5.89 9.24
C LYS A 25 -6.53 -5.72 9.38
N THR A 26 -5.87 -5.25 8.32
CA THR A 26 -4.42 -5.06 8.33
C THR A 26 -4.00 -3.92 9.23
N ILE A 27 -4.68 -2.77 9.16
CA ILE A 27 -4.38 -1.63 10.03
C ILE A 27 -4.54 -2.02 11.49
N LYS A 28 -5.63 -2.66 11.87
CA LYS A 28 -5.88 -3.07 13.26
C LYS A 28 -4.86 -4.06 13.80
N ALA A 29 -4.35 -4.94 12.95
CA ALA A 29 -3.36 -5.95 13.36
C ALA A 29 -1.94 -5.40 13.45
N VAL A 30 -1.56 -4.48 12.55
CA VAL A 30 -0.15 -4.06 12.37
C VAL A 30 0.13 -2.68 12.95
N TYR A 31 -0.70 -1.70 12.67
CA TYR A 31 -0.40 -0.30 12.95
C TYR A 31 -0.29 0.07 14.44
N PRO A 32 -1.02 -0.58 15.37
CA PRO A 32 -0.83 -0.29 16.80
C PRO A 32 0.59 -0.54 17.32
N HIS A 33 1.38 -1.37 16.63
CA HIS A 33 2.79 -1.61 16.98
C HIS A 33 3.71 -0.45 16.57
N TYR A 34 3.24 0.49 15.75
CA TYR A 34 4.04 1.57 15.18
C TYR A 34 3.53 2.96 15.53
N TYR A 35 2.25 3.09 15.83
CA TYR A 35 1.59 4.38 15.99
C TYR A 35 0.72 4.45 17.24
N PRO A 36 0.55 5.65 17.82
CA PRO A 36 -0.40 5.84 18.91
C PRO A 36 -1.85 5.70 18.40
N SER A 37 -2.78 5.49 19.34
CA SER A 37 -4.18 5.17 19.03
C SER A 37 -4.88 6.22 18.15
N GLY A 38 -4.59 7.50 18.36
CA GLY A 38 -5.16 8.57 17.54
C GLY A 38 -4.71 8.49 16.06
N ALA A 39 -3.44 8.15 15.84
CA ALA A 39 -2.93 7.95 14.48
C ALA A 39 -3.53 6.69 13.84
N VAL A 40 -3.68 5.60 14.58
CA VAL A 40 -4.34 4.38 14.08
C VAL A 40 -5.77 4.68 13.66
N GLN A 41 -6.52 5.41 14.49
CA GLN A 41 -7.90 5.81 14.16
C GLN A 41 -7.95 6.69 12.92
N PHE A 42 -6.99 7.61 12.76
CA PHE A 42 -6.87 8.44 11.56
C PHE A 42 -6.73 7.59 10.30
N PHE A 43 -5.86 6.57 10.33
CA PHE A 43 -5.72 5.65 9.20
C PHE A 43 -7.00 4.90 8.89
N LEU A 44 -7.70 4.42 9.92
CA LEU A 44 -8.98 3.72 9.75
C LEU A 44 -10.02 4.63 9.09
N ASP A 45 -10.09 5.89 9.52
CA ASP A 45 -11.01 6.87 8.97
C ASP A 45 -10.65 7.25 7.51
N LEU A 46 -9.35 7.37 7.23
CA LEU A 46 -8.84 7.70 5.89
C LEU A 46 -9.16 6.60 4.87
N HIS A 47 -9.24 5.35 5.30
CA HIS A 47 -9.43 4.18 4.46
C HIS A 47 -10.74 3.45 4.73
N ASN A 48 -11.76 4.14 5.26
CA ASN A 48 -13.05 3.52 5.49
C ASN A 48 -13.78 3.24 4.17
N LYS A 49 -14.85 2.46 4.25
CA LYS A 49 -15.63 2.04 3.09
C LYS A 49 -16.11 3.21 2.22
N ARG A 50 -16.55 4.30 2.83
CA ARG A 50 -17.00 5.49 2.11
C ARG A 50 -15.85 6.12 1.31
N ARG A 51 -14.69 6.29 1.94
CA ARG A 51 -13.50 6.85 1.31
C ARG A 51 -13.01 5.98 0.15
N ILE A 52 -13.05 4.68 0.33
CA ILE A 52 -12.68 3.72 -0.72
C ILE A 52 -13.67 3.79 -1.88
N ARG A 53 -14.95 3.92 -1.60
CA ARG A 53 -15.96 4.09 -2.65
C ARG A 53 -15.70 5.36 -3.47
N GLU A 54 -15.38 6.47 -2.82
CA GLU A 54 -15.00 7.71 -3.48
C GLU A 54 -13.71 7.53 -4.29
N ALA A 55 -12.74 6.81 -3.75
CA ALA A 55 -11.46 6.55 -4.41
C ALA A 55 -11.61 5.72 -5.69
N LEU A 56 -12.58 4.81 -5.77
CA LEU A 56 -12.83 4.00 -6.97
C LEU A 56 -13.13 4.85 -8.22
N ALA A 57 -13.58 6.08 -8.04
CA ALA A 57 -13.80 7.02 -9.15
C ALA A 57 -12.51 7.71 -9.63
N ARG A 58 -11.42 7.67 -8.86
CA ARG A 58 -10.19 8.43 -9.10
C ARG A 58 -8.92 7.60 -9.13
N GLU A 59 -9.00 6.38 -8.63
CA GLU A 59 -7.86 5.47 -8.50
C GLU A 59 -8.19 4.14 -9.15
N ASP A 60 -7.16 3.48 -9.68
CA ASP A 60 -7.26 2.09 -10.08
C ASP A 60 -6.87 1.23 -8.89
N ILE A 61 -7.83 0.54 -8.31
CA ILE A 61 -7.64 -0.33 -7.15
C ILE A 61 -7.61 -1.79 -7.59
N TYR A 62 -6.60 -2.53 -7.14
CA TYR A 62 -6.41 -3.93 -7.51
C TYR A 62 -6.40 -4.83 -6.27
N PHE A 63 -6.89 -6.04 -6.44
CA PHE A 63 -6.64 -7.14 -5.52
C PHE A 63 -5.42 -7.92 -6.01
N ALA A 64 -4.57 -8.31 -5.07
CA ALA A 64 -3.53 -9.30 -5.30
C ALA A 64 -4.11 -10.67 -4.98
N VAL A 65 -4.09 -11.58 -5.94
CA VAL A 65 -4.69 -12.92 -5.82
C VAL A 65 -3.61 -13.97 -6.02
N VAL A 66 -3.53 -14.93 -5.09
CA VAL A 66 -2.60 -16.06 -5.15
C VAL A 66 -3.39 -17.33 -4.90
N GLN A 67 -3.35 -18.26 -5.84
CA GLN A 67 -4.11 -19.52 -5.77
C GLN A 67 -5.62 -19.32 -5.52
N GLY A 68 -6.20 -18.31 -6.16
CA GLY A 68 -7.62 -18.01 -6.00
C GLY A 68 -7.98 -17.23 -4.74
N GLU A 69 -7.02 -17.00 -3.85
CA GLU A 69 -7.23 -16.28 -2.59
C GLU A 69 -6.75 -14.83 -2.69
N ILE A 70 -7.55 -13.90 -2.19
CA ILE A 70 -7.14 -12.50 -2.11
C ILE A 70 -6.18 -12.34 -0.93
N VAL A 71 -4.94 -11.93 -1.22
CA VAL A 71 -3.90 -11.78 -0.19
C VAL A 71 -3.64 -10.31 0.16
N GLY A 72 -4.08 -9.38 -0.67
CA GLY A 72 -3.83 -7.97 -0.43
C GLY A 72 -4.49 -7.06 -1.46
N THR A 73 -4.19 -5.77 -1.34
CA THR A 73 -4.70 -4.73 -2.23
C THR A 73 -3.64 -3.65 -2.46
N GLY A 74 -3.71 -2.98 -3.58
CA GLY A 74 -2.88 -1.82 -3.89
C GLY A 74 -3.56 -0.96 -4.93
N SER A 75 -3.28 0.32 -4.93
CA SER A 75 -3.93 1.30 -5.82
C SER A 75 -2.94 2.15 -6.55
N ILE A 76 -3.34 2.64 -7.72
CA ILE A 76 -2.58 3.61 -8.51
C ILE A 76 -3.45 4.83 -8.78
N ARG A 77 -2.90 6.01 -8.50
CA ARG A 77 -3.49 7.30 -8.86
C ARG A 77 -2.40 8.14 -9.52
N GLY A 78 -2.46 8.29 -10.85
CA GLY A 78 -1.37 8.94 -11.60
C GLY A 78 -0.06 8.17 -11.42
N ASN A 79 0.98 8.84 -10.93
CA ASN A 79 2.27 8.20 -10.63
C ASN A 79 2.41 7.76 -9.18
N GLU A 80 1.34 7.83 -8.41
CA GLU A 80 1.34 7.46 -6.99
C GLU A 80 0.81 6.05 -6.79
N ILE A 81 1.56 5.25 -6.03
CA ILE A 81 1.08 3.96 -5.51
C ILE A 81 0.61 4.20 -4.08
N CYS A 82 -0.61 3.80 -3.79
CA CYS A 82 -1.24 4.01 -2.50
C CYS A 82 -2.05 2.79 -2.06
N ARG A 83 -2.52 2.79 -0.82
CA ARG A 83 -3.33 1.71 -0.23
C ARG A 83 -2.72 0.32 -0.41
N LEU A 84 -1.41 0.20 -0.23
CA LEU A 84 -0.72 -1.08 -0.34
C LEU A 84 -0.83 -1.82 0.99
N PHE A 85 -1.62 -2.88 1.02
CA PHE A 85 -1.84 -3.69 2.22
C PHE A 85 -1.82 -5.16 1.85
N ILE A 86 -1.03 -5.94 2.59
CA ILE A 86 -1.06 -7.41 2.54
C ILE A 86 -1.70 -7.88 3.83
N LEU A 87 -2.69 -8.77 3.73
CA LEU A 87 -3.36 -9.32 4.90
C LEU A 87 -2.33 -9.92 5.88
N PRO A 88 -2.54 -9.75 7.20
CA PRO A 88 -1.57 -10.20 8.20
C PRO A 88 -1.12 -11.66 8.04
N GLU A 89 -2.05 -12.56 7.75
CA GLU A 89 -1.78 -14.00 7.57
C GLU A 89 -0.94 -14.32 6.34
N TYR A 90 -0.80 -13.38 5.41
CA TYR A 90 -0.02 -13.55 4.18
C TYR A 90 1.27 -12.73 4.16
N GLN A 91 1.60 -12.04 5.24
CA GLN A 91 2.82 -11.24 5.34
C GLN A 91 4.08 -12.13 5.48
N ALA A 92 5.25 -11.53 5.23
CA ALA A 92 6.55 -12.20 5.30
C ALA A 92 6.73 -13.34 4.30
N LYS A 93 6.00 -13.33 3.19
CA LYS A 93 6.06 -14.33 2.11
C LYS A 93 6.49 -13.72 0.77
N GLY A 94 6.84 -12.43 0.75
CA GLY A 94 7.26 -11.74 -0.47
C GLY A 94 6.12 -11.20 -1.33
N TYR A 95 4.88 -11.29 -0.89
CA TYR A 95 3.73 -10.84 -1.70
C TYR A 95 3.69 -9.32 -1.86
N GLY A 96 4.09 -8.56 -0.85
CA GLY A 96 4.18 -7.10 -0.95
C GLY A 96 5.14 -6.66 -2.05
N ASN A 97 6.31 -7.29 -2.13
CA ASN A 97 7.28 -7.01 -3.19
C ASN A 97 6.76 -7.40 -4.57
N ARG A 98 6.08 -8.54 -4.70
CA ARG A 98 5.49 -8.94 -5.98
C ARG A 98 4.40 -7.98 -6.42
N LEU A 99 3.55 -7.56 -5.50
CA LEU A 99 2.51 -6.57 -5.80
C LEU A 99 3.14 -5.26 -6.25
N MET A 100 4.19 -4.81 -5.58
CA MET A 100 4.92 -3.61 -5.98
C MET A 100 5.53 -3.76 -7.38
N ASP A 101 6.06 -4.92 -7.74
CA ASP A 101 6.59 -5.15 -9.10
C ASP A 101 5.52 -4.87 -10.16
N PHE A 102 4.30 -5.37 -9.96
CA PHE A 102 3.20 -5.12 -10.89
C PHE A 102 2.81 -3.64 -10.96
N LEU A 103 2.66 -3.01 -9.79
CA LEU A 103 2.21 -1.62 -9.72
C LEU A 103 3.27 -0.66 -10.26
N GLU A 104 4.53 -0.87 -9.94
CA GLU A 104 5.64 -0.07 -10.50
C GLU A 104 5.71 -0.21 -12.00
N ASP A 105 5.58 -1.43 -12.52
CA ASP A 105 5.61 -1.67 -13.96
C ASP A 105 4.53 -0.86 -14.68
N MET A 106 3.31 -0.86 -14.14
CA MET A 106 2.22 -0.07 -14.70
C MET A 106 2.49 1.43 -14.66
N VAL A 107 3.02 1.95 -13.55
CA VAL A 107 3.34 3.38 -13.42
C VAL A 107 4.46 3.77 -14.38
N PHE A 108 5.53 2.97 -14.45
CA PHE A 108 6.68 3.29 -15.30
C PHE A 108 6.40 3.22 -16.81
N ARG A 109 5.29 2.64 -17.23
CA ARG A 109 4.84 2.71 -18.62
C ARG A 109 4.44 4.13 -19.04
N LYS A 110 4.05 4.97 -18.09
CA LYS A 110 3.53 6.33 -18.36
C LYS A 110 4.33 7.43 -17.67
N TYR A 111 5.07 7.13 -16.62
CA TYR A 111 5.74 8.12 -15.79
C TYR A 111 7.19 7.75 -15.56
N HIS A 112 8.03 8.74 -15.25
CA HIS A 112 9.45 8.54 -14.99
C HIS A 112 9.78 8.24 -13.54
N ALA A 113 8.83 8.40 -12.65
CA ALA A 113 9.01 8.18 -11.21
C ALA A 113 7.72 7.70 -10.56
N VAL A 114 7.88 6.90 -9.51
CA VAL A 114 6.79 6.49 -8.61
C VAL A 114 6.87 7.29 -7.32
N HIS A 115 5.76 7.85 -6.91
CA HIS A 115 5.62 8.55 -5.63
C HIS A 115 4.85 7.68 -4.63
N ILE A 116 5.31 7.65 -3.38
CA ILE A 116 4.66 6.91 -2.29
C ILE A 116 4.70 7.76 -1.01
N ASP A 117 3.57 7.79 -0.30
CA ASP A 117 3.53 8.23 1.08
C ASP A 117 3.69 6.99 1.95
N ALA A 118 4.89 6.84 2.54
CA ALA A 118 5.28 5.60 3.21
C ALA A 118 4.90 5.61 4.68
N SER A 119 4.06 4.65 5.09
CA SER A 119 3.83 4.37 6.51
C SER A 119 5.04 3.61 7.08
N PHE A 120 5.27 3.72 8.37
CA PHE A 120 6.43 3.09 9.03
C PHE A 120 6.50 1.57 8.82
N PRO A 121 5.39 0.81 8.89
CA PRO A 121 5.47 -0.64 8.66
C PRO A 121 6.04 -1.05 7.30
N ALA A 122 5.85 -0.22 6.28
CA ALA A 122 6.26 -0.55 4.91
C ALA A 122 7.57 0.12 4.47
N GLU A 123 8.08 1.08 5.24
CA GLU A 123 9.22 1.91 4.84
C GLU A 123 10.47 1.11 4.47
N SER A 124 10.81 0.11 5.27
CA SER A 124 11.99 -0.72 5.03
C SER A 124 11.93 -1.44 3.68
N MET A 125 10.75 -1.92 3.29
CA MET A 125 10.55 -2.54 1.98
C MET A 125 10.80 -1.53 0.85
N TYR A 126 10.27 -0.32 0.97
CA TYR A 126 10.47 0.70 -0.05
C TYR A 126 11.93 1.12 -0.17
N LEU A 127 12.64 1.29 0.95
CA LEU A 127 14.07 1.60 0.93
C LEU A 127 14.87 0.51 0.21
N LYS A 128 14.58 -0.76 0.49
CA LYS A 128 15.24 -1.90 -0.18
C LYS A 128 14.92 -1.97 -1.67
N ARG A 129 13.78 -1.43 -2.10
CA ARG A 129 13.39 -1.37 -3.50
C ARG A 129 14.00 -0.18 -4.25
N GLY A 130 14.78 0.67 -3.58
CA GLY A 130 15.44 1.81 -4.20
C GLY A 130 14.70 3.13 -4.09
N TYR A 131 13.66 3.21 -3.28
CA TYR A 131 12.97 4.47 -3.00
C TYR A 131 13.86 5.36 -2.15
N ARG A 132 13.80 6.66 -2.39
CA ARG A 132 14.51 7.68 -1.61
C ARG A 132 13.50 8.51 -0.84
N ILE A 133 13.84 8.85 0.40
CA ILE A 133 13.04 9.75 1.21
C ILE A 133 13.16 11.16 0.64
N LYS A 134 12.01 11.79 0.35
CA LYS A 134 11.93 13.15 -0.16
C LYS A 134 11.64 14.14 0.96
N THR A 135 10.62 13.86 1.77
CA THR A 135 10.21 14.74 2.87
C THR A 135 9.78 13.92 4.08
N TYR A 136 9.82 14.56 5.24
CA TYR A 136 9.20 14.08 6.47
C TYR A 136 7.95 14.91 6.71
N GLU A 137 6.83 14.22 6.89
CA GLU A 137 5.53 14.85 7.10
C GLU A 137 4.95 14.47 8.46
N LYS A 138 4.19 15.39 9.04
CA LYS A 138 3.54 15.20 10.33
C LYS A 138 2.15 15.80 10.30
N ILE A 139 1.15 14.99 10.65
CA ILE A 139 -0.26 15.41 10.72
C ILE A 139 -0.75 15.24 12.14
N GLU A 140 -1.34 16.27 12.70
CA GLU A 140 -2.02 16.18 13.99
C GLU A 140 -3.33 15.41 13.81
N THR A 141 -3.51 14.34 14.59
CA THR A 141 -4.64 13.42 14.44
C THR A 141 -5.73 13.56 15.50
N GLY A 142 -5.50 14.43 16.49
CA GLY A 142 -6.40 14.63 17.62
C GLY A 142 -5.85 14.03 18.91
N GLY A 143 -6.30 14.53 20.05
CA GLY A 143 -5.88 14.05 21.36
C GLY A 143 -4.38 14.21 21.66
N GLY A 144 -3.68 15.06 20.90
CA GLY A 144 -2.23 15.26 21.05
C GLY A 144 -1.38 14.24 20.30
N ASP A 145 -1.99 13.33 19.54
CA ASP A 145 -1.27 12.36 18.73
C ASP A 145 -0.95 12.90 17.34
N TYR A 146 0.14 12.41 16.76
CA TYR A 146 0.58 12.77 15.41
C TYR A 146 0.77 11.52 14.56
N LEU A 147 0.37 11.63 13.29
CA LEU A 147 0.76 10.69 12.25
C LEU A 147 2.03 11.21 11.59
N CYS A 148 3.10 10.44 11.65
CA CYS A 148 4.36 10.77 11.00
C CYS A 148 4.61 9.81 9.85
N TYR A 149 5.03 10.34 8.70
CA TYR A 149 5.35 9.52 7.54
C TYR A 149 6.39 10.21 6.66
N HIS A 150 6.99 9.45 5.76
CA HIS A 150 7.88 9.98 4.74
C HIS A 150 7.19 9.95 3.38
N THR A 151 7.39 11.00 2.59
CA THR A 151 7.13 10.88 1.16
C THR A 151 8.39 10.32 0.51
N MET A 152 8.22 9.39 -0.41
CA MET A 152 9.32 8.68 -1.05
C MET A 152 9.13 8.63 -2.56
N GLU A 153 10.23 8.51 -3.28
CA GLU A 153 10.21 8.47 -4.74
C GLU A 153 11.24 7.50 -5.27
N LYS A 154 10.89 6.83 -6.37
CA LYS A 154 11.78 5.96 -7.12
C LYS A 154 11.75 6.34 -8.58
N ALA A 155 12.92 6.61 -9.17
CA ALA A 155 13.06 6.88 -10.59
C ALA A 155 13.10 5.57 -11.39
N ALA A 156 12.71 5.63 -12.65
CA ALA A 156 12.81 4.50 -13.57
C ALA A 156 14.27 4.04 -13.71
N ASP A 157 14.49 2.72 -13.72
CA ASP A 157 15.83 2.13 -13.81
C ASP A 157 16.50 2.44 -15.15
N GLY A 158 17.83 2.54 -15.10
CA GLY A 158 18.66 2.71 -16.29
C GLY A 158 18.60 4.11 -16.91
N LYS A 159 17.95 5.04 -16.25
CA LYS A 159 17.81 6.43 -16.67
C LYS A 159 18.41 7.33 -15.62
N GLY A 160 19.71 7.24 -15.54
CA GLY A 160 20.46 8.11 -14.65
C GLY A 160 20.36 9.56 -15.07
#